data_d74d20ce7c296433be7b0f4d8a61cefa
#
_entry.id   d74d20ce7c296433be7b0f4d8a61cefa
#
_cell.length_a   1.000
_cell.length_b   1.000
_cell.length_c   1.000
_cell.angle_alpha   90.00
_cell.angle_beta   90.00
_cell.angle_gamma   90.00
#
_symmetry.space_group_name_H-M   'P 1'
#
loop_
_entity.id
_entity.type
_entity.pdbx_description
1 polymer ?
#
loop_
_entity_poly.entity_id
_entity_poly.type
_entity_poly.pdbx_seq_one_letter_code
_entity_poly.pdbx_strand_id
1 'polypeptide(L)'
;MDLGPLQAGRLPERLFTKSKRIDAAPALVLRDLARLDQVEISPRDGELVLIGRRHQRDNNSWMHNTERLTRGKPRHQLLMHPDDLASRGITDGNRVTVRSRVGSVEVEVKAADDMMPGVVSLPHGYGHQVDGTGMSRAAKVPGVSINDLTDPERLDVSGNAALNGVPVEVTPAG
;
A
#
# COMPACT_ATOMS: atom_id res chain seq x y z
N MET A 1 29.99 0.91 17.29
CA MET A 1 29.70 0.32 18.61
C MET A 1 29.49 -1.16 18.40
N ASP A 2 30.35 -2.01 18.94
CA ASP A 2 30.19 -3.45 18.90
C ASP A 2 29.26 -3.87 20.06
N LEU A 3 28.13 -4.49 19.74
CA LEU A 3 27.16 -4.97 20.72
C LEU A 3 27.46 -6.38 21.22
N GLY A 4 28.54 -6.96 20.72
CA GLY A 4 28.94 -8.34 21.02
C GLY A 4 28.02 -9.38 20.36
N PRO A 5 28.29 -10.68 20.58
CA PRO A 5 27.52 -11.76 19.99
C PRO A 5 26.09 -11.83 20.55
N LEU A 6 25.16 -12.30 19.73
CA LEU A 6 23.81 -12.60 20.18
C LEU A 6 23.84 -13.68 21.25
N GLN A 7 23.17 -13.43 22.38
CA GLN A 7 23.05 -14.36 23.48
C GLN A 7 21.62 -14.86 23.58
N ALA A 8 21.42 -16.16 23.60
CA ALA A 8 20.13 -16.79 23.88
C ALA A 8 19.72 -16.66 25.36
N GLY A 9 18.45 -16.93 25.66
CA GLY A 9 17.94 -17.05 27.02
C GLY A 9 17.88 -15.76 27.83
N ARG A 10 17.73 -14.59 27.16
CA ARG A 10 17.68 -13.28 27.84
C ARG A 10 16.30 -12.89 28.39
N LEU A 11 15.29 -13.70 28.19
CA LEU A 11 13.98 -13.51 28.80
C LEU A 11 13.88 -14.31 30.09
N PRO A 12 13.23 -13.81 31.15
CA PRO A 12 12.45 -12.56 31.22
C PRO A 12 13.26 -11.31 31.63
N GLU A 13 14.56 -11.40 31.91
CA GLU A 13 15.36 -10.30 32.50
C GLU A 13 15.33 -9.04 31.65
N ARG A 14 15.32 -9.20 30.32
CA ARG A 14 15.28 -8.08 29.36
C ARG A 14 13.90 -7.49 29.11
N LEU A 15 12.86 -8.01 29.75
CA LEU A 15 11.54 -7.39 29.71
C LEU A 15 11.47 -6.26 30.74
N PHE A 16 11.12 -5.07 30.28
CA PHE A 16 10.98 -3.88 31.12
C PHE A 16 9.55 -3.68 31.67
N THR A 17 8.64 -4.63 31.36
CA THR A 17 7.31 -4.66 31.98
C THR A 17 7.42 -4.94 33.49
N LYS A 18 6.54 -4.35 34.30
CA LYS A 18 6.52 -4.61 35.75
C LYS A 18 6.35 -6.09 36.10
N SER A 19 5.58 -6.82 35.32
CA SER A 19 5.31 -8.26 35.51
C SER A 19 6.42 -9.18 35.00
N LYS A 20 7.42 -8.66 34.27
CA LYS A 20 8.41 -9.45 33.53
C LYS A 20 7.78 -10.48 32.58
N ARG A 21 6.60 -10.16 32.06
CA ARG A 21 5.86 -10.97 31.10
C ARG A 21 5.51 -10.13 29.89
N ILE A 22 5.35 -10.77 28.75
CA ILE A 22 4.77 -10.18 27.54
C ILE A 22 3.25 -10.15 27.72
N ASP A 23 2.66 -8.96 27.65
CA ASP A 23 1.21 -8.82 27.60
C ASP A 23 0.76 -8.98 26.14
N ALA A 24 0.25 -10.18 25.82
CA ALA A 24 -0.19 -10.53 24.46
C ALA A 24 -1.61 -10.00 24.15
N ALA A 25 -2.33 -9.52 25.15
CA ALA A 25 -3.72 -9.03 25.01
C ALA A 25 -3.95 -7.76 25.83
N PRO A 26 -3.25 -6.65 25.53
CA PRO A 26 -3.42 -5.40 26.29
C PRO A 26 -4.87 -4.91 26.26
N ALA A 27 -5.38 -4.47 27.40
CA ALA A 27 -6.78 -4.01 27.51
C ALA A 27 -7.14 -2.90 26.51
N LEU A 28 -6.16 -2.07 26.13
CA LEU A 28 -6.34 -1.04 25.09
C LEU A 28 -6.68 -1.65 23.74
N VAL A 29 -5.95 -2.69 23.32
CA VAL A 29 -6.15 -3.38 22.04
C VAL A 29 -7.45 -4.19 22.07
N LEU A 30 -7.72 -4.88 23.18
CA LEU A 30 -8.97 -5.65 23.32
C LEU A 30 -10.23 -4.77 23.22
N ARG A 31 -10.20 -3.56 23.75
CA ARG A 31 -11.32 -2.61 23.61
C ARG A 31 -11.57 -2.18 22.16
N ASP A 32 -10.52 -2.16 21.34
CA ASP A 32 -10.63 -1.78 19.93
C ASP A 32 -11.31 -2.86 19.06
N LEU A 33 -11.41 -4.09 19.56
CA LEU A 33 -12.11 -5.17 18.86
C LEU A 33 -13.58 -4.81 18.54
N ALA A 34 -14.23 -4.04 19.41
CA ALA A 34 -15.61 -3.58 19.17
C ALA A 34 -15.74 -2.75 17.88
N ARG A 35 -14.65 -2.14 17.40
CA ARG A 35 -14.63 -1.41 16.13
C ARG A 35 -14.69 -2.34 14.92
N LEU A 36 -14.22 -3.58 15.04
CA LEU A 36 -14.29 -4.58 13.95
C LEU A 36 -15.75 -4.90 13.58
N ASP A 37 -16.67 -4.90 14.55
CA ASP A 37 -18.08 -5.17 14.32
C ASP A 37 -18.74 -4.08 13.45
N GLN A 38 -18.08 -2.91 13.32
CA GLN A 38 -18.56 -1.76 12.55
C GLN A 38 -17.88 -1.62 11.20
N VAL A 39 -16.86 -2.46 10.91
CA VAL A 39 -16.13 -2.43 9.64
C VAL A 39 -16.90 -3.20 8.58
N GLU A 40 -17.45 -2.49 7.61
CA GLU A 40 -17.90 -3.11 6.38
C GLU A 40 -16.67 -3.62 5.60
N ILE A 41 -16.50 -4.93 5.58
CA ILE A 41 -15.38 -5.59 4.89
C ILE A 41 -15.68 -5.71 3.38
N SER A 42 -16.94 -5.71 3.00
CA SER A 42 -17.34 -5.80 1.60
C SER A 42 -17.33 -4.43 0.94
N PRO A 43 -16.71 -4.27 -0.22
CA PRO A 43 -16.83 -3.06 -1.00
C PRO A 43 -18.29 -2.85 -1.42
N ARG A 44 -18.71 -1.59 -1.54
CA ARG A 44 -20.03 -1.24 -2.09
C ARG A 44 -20.11 -1.64 -3.56
N ASP A 45 -21.32 -1.73 -4.10
CA ASP A 45 -21.50 -2.02 -5.51
C ASP A 45 -20.68 -1.05 -6.38
N GLY A 46 -19.85 -1.60 -7.26
CA GLY A 46 -18.95 -0.84 -8.12
C GLY A 46 -17.60 -0.43 -7.52
N GLU A 47 -17.41 -0.56 -6.21
CA GLU A 47 -16.11 -0.34 -5.57
C GLU A 47 -15.20 -1.57 -5.71
N LEU A 48 -13.90 -1.29 -5.72
CA LEU A 48 -12.84 -2.27 -5.65
C LEU A 48 -12.02 -2.05 -4.38
N VAL A 49 -11.28 -3.06 -3.95
CA VAL A 49 -10.39 -2.97 -2.80
C VAL A 49 -8.96 -2.71 -3.27
N LEU A 50 -8.40 -1.56 -2.92
CA LEU A 50 -7.01 -1.25 -3.21
C LEU A 50 -6.09 -1.86 -2.16
N ILE A 51 -5.07 -2.58 -2.63
CA ILE A 51 -3.96 -3.05 -1.84
C ILE A 51 -2.63 -2.48 -2.38
N GLY A 52 -1.71 -2.20 -1.47
CA GLY A 52 -0.36 -1.82 -1.82
C GLY A 52 0.50 -3.03 -2.16
N ARG A 53 1.43 -2.88 -3.12
CA ARG A 53 2.46 -3.89 -3.35
C ARG A 53 3.86 -3.31 -3.25
N ARG A 54 4.80 -4.18 -2.96
CA ARG A 54 6.22 -3.88 -2.85
C ARG A 54 7.00 -4.62 -3.92
N HIS A 55 7.94 -3.94 -4.54
CA HIS A 55 8.88 -4.56 -5.46
C HIS A 55 10.25 -4.68 -4.77
N GLN A 56 10.84 -5.86 -4.81
CA GLN A 56 12.14 -6.13 -4.21
C GLN A 56 13.23 -5.17 -4.73
N ARG A 57 13.21 -4.88 -6.05
CA ARG A 57 14.19 -3.98 -6.69
C ARG A 57 14.04 -2.52 -6.29
N ASP A 58 12.90 -2.13 -5.78
CA ASP A 58 12.58 -0.75 -5.45
C ASP A 58 12.93 -0.43 -3.99
N ASN A 59 12.96 -1.44 -3.10
CA ASN A 59 13.12 -1.29 -1.66
C ASN A 59 12.30 -0.09 -1.14
N ASN A 60 10.99 -0.16 -1.33
CA ASN A 60 10.05 0.96 -1.27
C ASN A 60 10.35 2.00 -2.36
N SER A 61 11.04 3.09 -2.05
CA SER A 61 11.45 4.13 -3.00
C SER A 61 12.98 4.33 -3.09
N TRP A 62 13.74 3.73 -2.21
CA TRP A 62 15.17 4.00 -2.02
C TRP A 62 15.99 3.74 -3.28
N MET A 63 15.57 2.76 -4.09
CA MET A 63 16.31 2.35 -5.28
C MET A 63 15.81 3.00 -6.57
N HIS A 64 14.77 3.86 -6.51
CA HIS A 64 14.20 4.50 -7.69
C HIS A 64 15.17 5.43 -8.42
N ASN A 65 16.16 5.97 -7.71
CA ASN A 65 17.20 6.80 -8.33
C ASN A 65 18.44 6.01 -8.79
N THR A 66 18.39 4.66 -8.72
CA THR A 66 19.50 3.79 -9.12
C THR A 66 19.24 3.23 -10.53
N GLU A 67 20.08 3.60 -11.50
CA GLU A 67 19.89 3.24 -12.90
C GLU A 67 19.77 1.71 -13.12
N ARG A 68 20.66 0.93 -12.53
CA ARG A 68 20.68 -0.53 -12.68
C ARG A 68 19.40 -1.20 -12.21
N LEU A 69 18.82 -0.73 -11.10
CA LEU A 69 17.64 -1.34 -10.48
C LEU A 69 16.34 -0.87 -11.13
N THR A 70 16.33 0.30 -11.75
CA THR A 70 15.15 0.84 -12.46
C THR A 70 15.04 0.39 -13.91
N ARG A 71 16.02 -0.35 -14.44
CA ARG A 71 15.97 -0.91 -15.81
C ARG A 71 14.88 -1.98 -15.94
N GLY A 72 14.33 -2.12 -17.15
CA GLY A 72 13.39 -3.16 -17.52
C GLY A 72 11.98 -2.63 -17.75
N LYS A 73 11.00 -3.54 -17.67
CA LYS A 73 9.58 -3.19 -17.90
C LYS A 73 9.07 -2.21 -16.83
N PRO A 74 8.15 -1.32 -17.21
CA PRO A 74 7.47 -0.45 -16.23
C PRO A 74 6.86 -1.28 -15.10
N ARG A 75 7.02 -0.80 -13.87
CA ARG A 75 6.48 -1.46 -12.66
C ARG A 75 5.39 -0.64 -11.98
N HIS A 76 5.32 0.64 -12.35
CA HIS A 76 4.31 1.55 -11.83
C HIS A 76 3.03 1.44 -12.68
N GLN A 77 2.25 0.40 -12.41
CA GLN A 77 0.96 0.13 -13.06
C GLN A 77 -0.03 -0.37 -12.01
N LEU A 78 -1.30 -0.05 -12.18
CA LEU A 78 -2.39 -0.63 -11.41
C LEU A 78 -2.65 -2.04 -11.95
N LEU A 79 -2.48 -3.07 -11.13
CA LEU A 79 -2.87 -4.43 -11.51
C LEU A 79 -4.36 -4.62 -11.23
N MET A 80 -5.07 -5.24 -12.18
CA MET A 80 -6.51 -5.46 -12.12
C MET A 80 -6.88 -6.76 -12.85
N HIS A 81 -7.85 -7.50 -12.30
CA HIS A 81 -8.32 -8.72 -12.93
C HIS A 81 -9.01 -8.42 -14.27
N PRO A 82 -8.83 -9.28 -15.32
CA PRO A 82 -9.45 -9.07 -16.64
C PRO A 82 -10.97 -8.91 -16.60
N ASP A 83 -11.69 -9.65 -15.76
CA ASP A 83 -13.14 -9.54 -15.60
C ASP A 83 -13.55 -8.16 -15.05
N ASP A 84 -12.78 -7.62 -14.14
CA ASP A 84 -13.01 -6.27 -13.59
C ASP A 84 -12.75 -5.19 -14.65
N LEU A 85 -11.75 -5.38 -15.51
CA LEU A 85 -11.48 -4.50 -16.66
C LEU A 85 -12.64 -4.53 -17.63
N ALA A 86 -13.07 -5.74 -18.02
CA ALA A 86 -14.14 -5.93 -19.00
C ALA A 86 -15.47 -5.32 -18.52
N SER A 87 -15.84 -5.53 -17.25
CA SER A 87 -17.06 -4.99 -16.65
C SER A 87 -17.12 -3.46 -16.62
N ARG A 88 -15.97 -2.79 -16.73
CA ARG A 88 -15.82 -1.32 -16.72
C ARG A 88 -15.48 -0.73 -18.08
N GLY A 89 -15.42 -1.57 -19.12
CA GLY A 89 -15.02 -1.13 -20.48
C GLY A 89 -13.58 -0.61 -20.56
N ILE A 90 -12.71 -1.10 -19.68
CA ILE A 90 -11.29 -0.70 -19.62
C ILE A 90 -10.46 -1.74 -20.35
N THR A 91 -9.49 -1.28 -21.15
CA THR A 91 -8.54 -2.15 -21.87
C THR A 91 -7.17 -2.12 -21.20
N ASP A 92 -6.46 -3.25 -21.25
CA ASP A 92 -5.08 -3.34 -20.77
C ASP A 92 -4.19 -2.24 -21.40
N GLY A 93 -3.41 -1.57 -20.56
CA GLY A 93 -2.56 -0.45 -20.96
C GLY A 93 -3.27 0.93 -20.98
N ASN A 94 -4.57 0.99 -20.82
CA ASN A 94 -5.26 2.28 -20.74
C ASN A 94 -4.84 3.06 -19.49
N ARG A 95 -4.99 4.39 -19.54
CA ARG A 95 -4.97 5.22 -18.34
C ARG A 95 -6.33 5.17 -17.67
N VAL A 96 -6.29 5.05 -16.35
CA VAL A 96 -7.48 5.01 -15.50
C VAL A 96 -7.34 6.03 -14.36
N THR A 97 -8.47 6.55 -13.93
CA THR A 97 -8.58 7.32 -12.70
C THR A 97 -8.97 6.38 -11.58
N VAL A 98 -8.13 6.33 -10.55
CA VAL A 98 -8.40 5.62 -9.29
C VAL A 98 -8.80 6.66 -8.25
N ARG A 99 -9.98 6.54 -7.69
CA ARG A 99 -10.52 7.48 -6.71
C ARG A 99 -10.85 6.77 -5.39
N SER A 100 -10.40 7.33 -4.30
CA SER A 100 -10.84 6.97 -2.95
C SER A 100 -11.70 8.08 -2.33
N ARG A 101 -12.10 7.90 -1.07
CA ARG A 101 -12.79 8.94 -0.30
C ARG A 101 -11.99 10.26 -0.22
N VAL A 102 -10.68 10.19 -0.21
CA VAL A 102 -9.81 11.34 0.12
C VAL A 102 -9.06 11.91 -1.07
N GLY A 103 -8.93 11.17 -2.16
CA GLY A 103 -8.19 11.68 -3.31
C GLY A 103 -8.36 10.83 -4.56
N SER A 104 -7.68 11.25 -5.63
CA SER A 104 -7.66 10.53 -6.90
C SER A 104 -6.31 10.62 -7.57
N VAL A 105 -5.93 9.57 -8.29
CA VAL A 105 -4.71 9.51 -9.08
C VAL A 105 -5.00 8.92 -10.45
N GLU A 106 -4.19 9.27 -11.45
CA GLU A 106 -4.26 8.67 -12.77
C GLU A 106 -3.06 7.77 -13.00
N VAL A 107 -3.31 6.54 -13.43
CA VAL A 107 -2.28 5.52 -13.62
C VAL A 107 -2.61 4.63 -14.81
N GLU A 108 -1.59 4.04 -15.43
CA GLU A 108 -1.76 2.98 -16.42
C GLU A 108 -2.24 1.70 -15.73
N VAL A 109 -3.26 1.06 -16.26
CA VAL A 109 -3.74 -0.25 -15.77
C VAL A 109 -3.07 -1.39 -16.53
N LYS A 110 -2.87 -2.49 -15.85
CA LYS A 110 -2.37 -3.73 -16.41
C LYS A 110 -3.25 -4.91 -16.02
N ALA A 111 -3.70 -5.66 -17.02
CA ALA A 111 -4.39 -6.92 -16.81
C ALA A 111 -3.48 -7.93 -16.11
N ALA A 112 -3.99 -8.61 -15.09
CA ALA A 112 -3.26 -9.58 -14.28
C ALA A 112 -4.22 -10.69 -13.81
N ASP A 113 -4.09 -11.87 -14.42
CA ASP A 113 -4.93 -13.04 -14.13
C ASP A 113 -4.73 -13.60 -12.72
N ASP A 114 -3.61 -13.25 -12.08
CA ASP A 114 -3.28 -13.62 -10.71
C ASP A 114 -3.87 -12.66 -9.65
N MET A 115 -4.53 -11.59 -10.08
CA MET A 115 -5.30 -10.72 -9.18
C MET A 115 -6.65 -11.34 -8.88
N MET A 116 -7.09 -11.22 -7.63
CA MET A 116 -8.46 -11.60 -7.23
C MET A 116 -9.46 -10.59 -7.82
N PRO A 117 -10.58 -11.04 -8.44
CA PRO A 117 -11.66 -10.13 -8.82
C PRO A 117 -12.13 -9.27 -7.65
N GLY A 118 -12.40 -8.00 -7.90
CA GLY A 118 -12.77 -7.03 -6.88
C GLY A 118 -11.57 -6.39 -6.16
N VAL A 119 -10.32 -6.81 -6.48
CA VAL A 119 -9.10 -6.27 -5.84
C VAL A 119 -8.19 -5.65 -6.89
N VAL A 120 -7.65 -4.48 -6.58
CA VAL A 120 -6.64 -3.80 -7.42
C VAL A 120 -5.38 -3.53 -6.62
N SER A 121 -4.23 -3.52 -7.29
CA SER A 121 -2.94 -3.33 -6.61
C SER A 121 -2.10 -2.24 -7.24
N LEU A 122 -1.63 -1.29 -6.42
CA LEU A 122 -0.76 -0.19 -6.83
C LEU A 122 0.56 -0.25 -6.05
N PRO A 123 1.73 -0.02 -6.70
CA PRO A 123 3.00 -0.09 -6.00
C PRO A 123 3.24 1.12 -5.10
N HIS A 124 3.88 0.89 -3.97
CA HIS A 124 4.39 1.92 -3.09
C HIS A 124 5.67 2.58 -3.59
N GLY A 125 5.95 3.77 -3.05
CA GLY A 125 7.23 4.45 -3.18
C GLY A 125 7.35 5.37 -4.38
N TYR A 126 6.31 5.53 -5.17
CA TYR A 126 6.22 6.46 -6.30
C TYR A 126 5.60 7.81 -5.88
N GLY A 127 5.54 8.75 -6.83
CA GLY A 127 5.10 10.13 -6.58
C GLY A 127 6.27 11.11 -6.60
N HIS A 128 7.29 10.89 -7.45
CA HIS A 128 8.53 11.68 -7.50
C HIS A 128 8.43 12.97 -8.32
N GLN A 129 7.23 13.42 -8.65
CA GLN A 129 6.99 14.65 -9.42
C GLN A 129 6.84 15.90 -8.54
N VAL A 130 6.99 15.75 -7.22
CA VAL A 130 6.87 16.89 -6.31
C VAL A 130 8.09 17.81 -6.47
N ASP A 131 7.83 19.10 -6.59
CA ASP A 131 8.86 20.13 -6.70
C ASP A 131 9.86 20.03 -5.54
N GLY A 132 11.14 20.16 -5.87
CA GLY A 132 12.21 20.05 -4.88
C GLY A 132 12.78 18.64 -4.67
N THR A 133 12.19 17.60 -5.26
CA THR A 133 12.81 16.27 -5.29
C THR A 133 13.97 16.24 -6.28
N GLY A 134 15.20 16.48 -5.83
CA GLY A 134 16.38 16.52 -6.69
C GLY A 134 16.86 15.16 -7.25
N MET A 135 15.96 14.20 -7.47
CA MET A 135 16.28 12.83 -7.91
C MET A 135 16.16 12.70 -9.43
N SER A 136 17.24 12.96 -10.16
CA SER A 136 17.26 13.02 -11.62
C SER A 136 16.79 11.75 -12.34
N ARG A 137 17.00 10.58 -11.77
CA ARG A 137 16.57 9.31 -12.36
C ARG A 137 15.11 8.99 -12.01
N ALA A 138 14.74 9.11 -10.74
CA ALA A 138 13.36 8.86 -10.28
C ALA A 138 12.37 9.83 -10.93
N ALA A 139 12.75 11.08 -11.19
CA ALA A 139 11.93 12.06 -11.88
C ALA A 139 11.58 11.68 -13.34
N LYS A 140 12.31 10.75 -13.97
CA LYS A 140 11.99 10.24 -15.33
C LYS A 140 10.84 9.24 -15.32
N VAL A 141 10.57 8.60 -14.18
CA VAL A 141 9.47 7.66 -13.98
C VAL A 141 8.82 8.00 -12.63
N PRO A 142 8.19 9.17 -12.53
CA PRO A 142 7.72 9.68 -11.24
C PRO A 142 6.63 8.81 -10.63
N GLY A 143 5.73 8.28 -11.45
CA GLY A 143 4.55 7.57 -11.01
C GLY A 143 3.63 8.43 -10.13
N VAL A 144 2.65 7.80 -9.50
CA VAL A 144 1.74 8.44 -8.54
C VAL A 144 1.90 7.82 -7.15
N SER A 145 1.61 8.59 -6.11
CA SER A 145 1.68 8.11 -4.74
C SER A 145 0.40 7.37 -4.36
N ILE A 146 0.50 6.12 -3.96
CA ILE A 146 -0.62 5.39 -3.37
C ILE A 146 -1.13 6.05 -2.08
N ASN A 147 -0.27 6.81 -1.39
CA ASN A 147 -0.66 7.51 -0.17
C ASN A 147 -1.68 8.62 -0.40
N ASP A 148 -1.79 9.13 -1.63
CA ASP A 148 -2.82 10.11 -2.00
C ASP A 148 -4.24 9.51 -1.98
N LEU A 149 -4.33 8.17 -1.91
CA LEU A 149 -5.58 7.42 -1.82
C LEU A 149 -5.86 6.88 -0.41
N THR A 150 -4.88 6.89 0.48
CA THR A 150 -5.03 6.33 1.83
C THR A 150 -5.69 7.34 2.78
N ASP A 151 -6.66 6.84 3.56
CA ASP A 151 -7.47 7.67 4.43
C ASP A 151 -6.74 7.99 5.76
N PRO A 152 -6.39 9.25 6.03
CA PRO A 152 -5.67 9.64 7.24
C PRO A 152 -6.53 9.52 8.52
N GLU A 153 -7.86 9.38 8.40
CA GLU A 153 -8.75 9.16 9.54
C GLU A 153 -8.86 7.68 9.93
N ARG A 154 -8.40 6.77 9.06
CA ARG A 154 -8.39 5.33 9.33
C ARG A 154 -7.11 4.92 10.06
N LEU A 155 -7.08 5.18 11.35
CA LEU A 155 -5.99 4.79 12.24
C LEU A 155 -6.47 3.75 13.24
N ASP A 156 -5.60 2.82 13.61
CA ASP A 156 -5.83 1.94 14.75
C ASP A 156 -5.47 2.64 16.08
N VAL A 157 -5.69 1.98 17.20
CA VAL A 157 -5.38 2.53 18.52
C VAL A 157 -3.90 2.75 18.79
N SER A 158 -3.01 2.21 17.94
CA SER A 158 -1.57 2.45 18.00
C SER A 158 -1.11 3.61 17.12
N GLY A 159 -2.02 4.18 16.32
CA GLY A 159 -1.74 5.24 15.35
C GLY A 159 -1.23 4.71 14.00
N ASN A 160 -1.34 3.40 13.72
CA ASN A 160 -1.01 2.87 12.41
C ASN A 160 -2.12 3.18 11.40
N ALA A 161 -1.71 3.65 10.22
CA ALA A 161 -2.62 3.91 9.12
C ALA A 161 -3.06 2.62 8.42
N ALA A 162 -4.32 2.58 7.97
CA ALA A 162 -4.84 1.52 7.11
C ALA A 162 -4.34 1.72 5.67
N LEU A 163 -3.19 1.14 5.35
CA LEU A 163 -2.53 1.28 4.03
C LEU A 163 -3.04 0.28 2.98
N ASN A 164 -3.86 -0.68 3.37
CA ASN A 164 -4.49 -1.70 2.52
C ASN A 164 -5.98 -1.79 2.84
N GLY A 165 -6.73 -2.37 1.91
CA GLY A 165 -8.18 -2.49 2.10
C GLY A 165 -8.91 -1.15 1.88
N VAL A 166 -8.35 -0.27 1.05
CA VAL A 166 -8.94 1.05 0.75
C VAL A 166 -10.01 0.88 -0.32
N PRO A 167 -11.28 1.23 -0.06
CA PRO A 167 -12.31 1.25 -1.10
C PRO A 167 -11.97 2.28 -2.17
N VAL A 168 -12.02 1.88 -3.44
CA VAL A 168 -11.73 2.74 -4.58
C VAL A 168 -12.68 2.49 -5.74
N GLU A 169 -12.96 3.54 -6.51
CA GLU A 169 -13.55 3.46 -7.83
C GLU A 169 -12.44 3.55 -8.89
N VAL A 170 -12.59 2.76 -9.96
CA VAL A 170 -11.69 2.80 -11.11
C VAL A 170 -12.51 3.07 -12.36
N THR A 171 -12.19 4.16 -13.05
CA THR A 171 -12.87 4.59 -14.28
C THR A 171 -11.84 4.89 -15.37
N PRO A 172 -12.21 4.81 -16.67
CA PRO A 172 -11.33 5.32 -17.73
C PRO A 172 -10.94 6.78 -17.41
N ALA A 173 -9.67 7.12 -17.65
CA ALA A 173 -9.24 8.51 -17.60
C ALA A 173 -9.89 9.27 -18.78
N GLY A 174 -10.38 10.46 -18.53
CA GLY A 174 -11.04 11.32 -19.53
C GLY A 174 -10.09 11.86 -20.59
#